data_ea2eca7bf256816b59d953e8ea64e2ff
#
_entry.id   ea2eca7bf256816b59d953e8ea64e2ff
#
_cell.length_a   1.000
_cell.length_b   1.000
_cell.length_c   1.000
_cell.angle_alpha   90.00
_cell.angle_beta   90.00
_cell.angle_gamma   90.00
#
_symmetry.space_group_name_H-M   'P 1'
#
loop_
_entity.id
_entity.type
_entity.pdbx_description
1 polymer ?
#
loop_
_entity_poly.entity_id
_entity_poly.type
_entity_poly.pdbx_seq_one_letter_code
_entity_poly.pdbx_strand_id
1 'polypeptide(L)'
;LEVISPTQIKSLIKSTCEKMGEKFASDDAVTLVHETGLVESGYKYLRQLGDGPAKSFWQIEPASCVDNLVHYLKHRKSLMGKCAEASMVDLKHWQSYDETMWSDILEKNIAAGIVHCRIKYWRVPKSMPNTLEGRAKYWKKYYNTDQGKGTEEKYIDTVKEYL
;
A
#
# COMPACT_ATOMS: atom_id res chain seq x y z
N LEU A 1 -15.84 11.03 -12.12
CA LEU A 1 -15.11 11.16 -13.39
C LEU A 1 -13.60 11.37 -13.23
N GLU A 2 -13.16 11.71 -12.04
CA GLU A 2 -11.75 11.96 -11.76
C GLU A 2 -11.11 10.80 -11.01
N VAL A 3 -11.44 9.58 -11.42
CA VAL A 3 -10.91 8.38 -10.80
C VAL A 3 -10.33 7.46 -11.87
N ILE A 4 -9.35 6.67 -11.47
CA ILE A 4 -8.80 5.63 -12.32
C ILE A 4 -9.79 4.47 -12.38
N SER A 5 -9.88 3.81 -13.53
CA SER A 5 -10.75 2.64 -13.70
C SER A 5 -10.47 1.60 -12.61
N PRO A 6 -11.50 1.16 -11.87
CA PRO A 6 -11.35 0.16 -10.81
C PRO A 6 -10.70 -1.13 -11.29
N THR A 7 -11.08 -1.58 -12.47
CA THR A 7 -10.54 -2.80 -13.07
C THR A 7 -9.06 -2.64 -13.40
N GLN A 8 -8.68 -1.49 -13.94
CA GLN A 8 -7.28 -1.24 -14.31
C GLN A 8 -6.38 -1.08 -13.09
N ILE A 9 -6.85 -0.39 -12.05
CA ILE A 9 -6.04 -0.25 -10.83
C ILE A 9 -5.85 -1.61 -10.14
N LYS A 10 -6.88 -2.43 -10.09
CA LYS A 10 -6.77 -3.77 -9.52
C LYS A 10 -5.81 -4.66 -10.31
N SER A 11 -5.87 -4.57 -11.64
CA SER A 11 -4.94 -5.25 -12.53
C SER A 11 -3.48 -4.82 -12.30
N LEU A 12 -3.27 -3.51 -12.12
CA LEU A 12 -1.94 -2.97 -11.81
C LEU A 12 -1.42 -3.48 -10.46
N ILE A 13 -2.27 -3.53 -9.45
CA ILE A 13 -1.92 -4.07 -8.14
C ILE A 13 -1.48 -5.53 -8.29
N LYS A 14 -2.28 -6.34 -8.99
CA LYS A 14 -1.98 -7.75 -9.20
C LYS A 14 -0.64 -7.94 -9.90
N SER A 15 -0.42 -7.27 -11.02
CA SER A 15 0.84 -7.41 -11.79
C SER A 15 2.05 -6.93 -10.99
N THR A 16 1.92 -5.86 -10.22
CA THR A 16 3.00 -5.36 -9.36
C THR A 16 3.34 -6.37 -8.27
N CYS A 17 2.32 -6.93 -7.61
CA CYS A 17 2.53 -7.93 -6.57
C CYS A 17 3.12 -9.22 -7.14
N GLU A 18 2.72 -9.64 -8.34
CA GLU A 18 3.29 -10.81 -9.02
C GLU A 18 4.79 -10.65 -9.25
N LYS A 19 5.24 -9.45 -9.58
CA LYS A 19 6.67 -9.17 -9.75
C LYS A 19 7.46 -9.25 -8.45
N MET A 20 6.80 -9.06 -7.31
CA MET A 20 7.43 -9.29 -6.01
C MET A 20 7.56 -10.79 -5.70
N GLY A 21 6.73 -11.62 -6.34
CA GLY A 21 6.66 -13.07 -6.17
C GLY A 21 5.20 -13.51 -6.05
N GLU A 22 4.89 -14.73 -6.51
CA GLU A 22 3.50 -15.23 -6.52
C GLU A 22 2.85 -15.20 -5.14
N LYS A 23 3.61 -15.48 -4.10
CA LYS A 23 3.10 -15.45 -2.71
C LYS A 23 2.59 -14.08 -2.27
N PHE A 24 3.01 -13.01 -2.95
CA PHE A 24 2.55 -11.65 -2.65
C PHE A 24 1.26 -11.30 -3.39
N ALA A 25 0.84 -12.10 -4.35
CA ALA A 25 -0.24 -11.78 -5.29
C ALA A 25 -1.48 -12.67 -5.13
N SER A 26 -1.74 -13.19 -3.94
CA SER A 26 -2.98 -13.93 -3.69
C SER A 26 -4.19 -13.02 -3.92
N ASP A 27 -5.33 -13.59 -4.28
CA ASP A 27 -6.55 -12.81 -4.51
C ASP A 27 -6.93 -12.01 -3.26
N ASP A 28 -6.79 -12.59 -2.08
CA ASP A 28 -7.09 -11.89 -0.81
C ASP A 28 -6.15 -10.70 -0.59
N ALA A 29 -4.86 -10.86 -0.87
CA ALA A 29 -3.89 -9.79 -0.73
C ALA A 29 -4.14 -8.66 -1.73
N VAL A 30 -4.40 -9.00 -2.98
CA VAL A 30 -4.72 -8.01 -4.03
C VAL A 30 -5.99 -7.25 -3.67
N THR A 31 -7.01 -7.94 -3.20
CA THR A 31 -8.26 -7.32 -2.76
C THR A 31 -8.03 -6.36 -1.59
N LEU A 32 -7.26 -6.76 -0.60
CA LEU A 32 -6.95 -5.89 0.56
C LEU A 32 -6.21 -4.63 0.13
N VAL A 33 -5.21 -4.73 -0.73
CA VAL A 33 -4.47 -3.56 -1.23
C VAL A 33 -5.40 -2.65 -2.04
N HIS A 34 -6.25 -3.23 -2.88
CA HIS A 34 -7.21 -2.47 -3.69
C HIS A 34 -8.21 -1.70 -2.79
N GLU A 35 -8.78 -2.37 -1.81
CA GLU A 35 -9.72 -1.73 -0.88
C GLU A 35 -9.03 -0.67 -0.02
N THR A 36 -7.79 -0.91 0.38
CA THR A 36 -7.02 0.08 1.15
C THR A 36 -6.86 1.39 0.39
N GLY A 37 -6.48 1.33 -0.89
CA GLY A 37 -6.37 2.53 -1.71
C GLY A 37 -7.70 3.26 -1.86
N LEU A 38 -8.77 2.50 -2.01
CA LEU A 38 -10.12 3.05 -2.11
C LEU A 38 -10.52 3.80 -0.84
N VAL A 39 -10.27 3.21 0.32
CA VAL A 39 -10.63 3.81 1.62
C VAL A 39 -9.73 5.00 1.93
N GLU A 40 -8.43 4.91 1.61
CA GLU A 40 -7.47 5.97 1.93
C GLU A 40 -7.64 7.21 1.06
N SER A 41 -7.87 7.06 -0.23
CA SER A 41 -7.92 8.19 -1.18
C SER A 41 -9.10 8.17 -2.14
N GLY A 42 -9.82 7.05 -2.25
CA GLY A 42 -10.82 6.87 -3.29
C GLY A 42 -10.22 6.91 -4.69
N TYR A 43 -8.90 6.76 -4.80
CA TYR A 43 -8.15 6.92 -6.04
C TYR A 43 -8.32 8.31 -6.66
N LYS A 44 -8.56 9.32 -5.84
CA LYS A 44 -8.81 10.70 -6.27
C LYS A 44 -7.65 11.65 -6.08
N TYR A 45 -6.74 11.36 -5.15
CA TYR A 45 -5.61 12.24 -4.85
C TYR A 45 -4.36 11.45 -4.44
N LEU A 46 -3.21 12.07 -4.69
CA LEU A 46 -1.89 11.49 -4.43
C LEU A 46 -1.19 12.16 -3.23
N ARG A 47 -1.69 13.31 -2.80
CA ARG A 47 -1.20 14.04 -1.63
C ARG A 47 -2.28 14.07 -0.58
N GLN A 48 -1.90 13.91 0.68
CA GLN A 48 -2.85 13.96 1.78
C GLN A 48 -3.59 15.30 1.79
N LEU A 49 -4.90 15.26 1.92
CA LEU A 49 -5.69 16.49 2.05
C LEU A 49 -5.35 17.17 3.38
N GLY A 50 -5.22 18.50 3.38
CA GLY A 50 -4.89 19.28 4.57
C GLY A 50 -3.40 19.34 4.87
N ASP A 51 -2.53 19.20 3.88
CA ASP A 51 -1.07 19.36 3.97
C ASP A 51 -0.34 18.36 4.87
N GLY A 52 -0.94 17.21 5.17
CA GLY A 52 -0.26 16.14 5.88
C GLY A 52 0.82 15.46 5.01
N PRO A 53 1.68 14.63 5.62
CA PRO A 53 2.84 14.05 4.93
C PRO A 53 2.53 12.84 4.03
N ALA A 54 1.35 12.25 4.13
CA ALA A 54 1.04 11.03 3.38
C ALA A 54 0.94 11.29 1.88
N LYS A 55 1.43 10.33 1.11
CA LYS A 55 1.45 10.36 -0.36
C LYS A 55 0.92 9.05 -0.92
N SER A 56 0.70 9.04 -2.25
CA SER A 56 0.19 7.89 -2.97
C SER A 56 -1.31 7.69 -2.71
N PHE A 57 -1.95 6.94 -3.57
CA PHE A 57 -3.35 6.53 -3.36
C PHE A 57 -3.54 5.76 -2.05
N TRP A 58 -2.49 5.13 -1.55
CA TRP A 58 -2.52 4.35 -0.31
C TRP A 58 -2.17 5.18 0.92
N GLN A 59 -1.98 6.48 0.77
CA GLN A 59 -1.73 7.45 1.85
C GLN A 59 -0.65 6.97 2.81
N ILE A 60 0.55 6.75 2.24
CA ILE A 60 1.71 6.25 2.97
C ILE A 60 2.58 7.43 3.40
N GLU A 61 2.94 7.49 4.66
CA GLU A 61 3.91 8.48 5.12
C GLU A 61 5.32 8.04 4.72
N PRO A 62 6.19 8.98 4.30
CA PRO A 62 7.58 8.64 3.96
C PRO A 62 8.32 7.92 5.08
N ALA A 63 8.02 8.25 6.33
CA ALA A 63 8.58 7.55 7.49
C ALA A 63 8.22 6.06 7.51
N SER A 64 7.03 5.69 6.98
CA SER A 64 6.62 4.29 6.87
C SER A 64 7.42 3.55 5.82
N CYS A 65 7.83 4.23 4.75
CA CYS A 65 8.74 3.64 3.75
C CYS A 65 10.09 3.32 4.39
N VAL A 66 10.64 4.26 5.13
CA VAL A 66 11.91 4.07 5.83
C VAL A 66 11.78 2.95 6.86
N ASP A 67 10.67 2.87 7.57
CA ASP A 67 10.38 1.79 8.51
C ASP A 67 10.40 0.41 7.83
N ASN A 68 9.78 0.28 6.66
CA ASN A 68 9.82 -0.95 5.85
C ASN A 68 11.26 -1.34 5.51
N LEU A 69 12.11 -0.37 5.22
CA LEU A 69 13.50 -0.63 4.87
C LEU A 69 14.33 -1.02 6.09
N VAL A 70 14.31 -0.20 7.13
CA VAL A 70 15.16 -0.35 8.32
C VAL A 70 14.81 -1.62 9.10
N HIS A 71 13.52 -1.87 9.29
CA HIS A 71 13.06 -2.95 10.17
C HIS A 71 12.68 -4.24 9.46
N TYR A 72 12.69 -4.24 8.12
CA TYR A 72 12.30 -5.44 7.39
C TYR A 72 13.19 -5.75 6.17
N LEU A 73 13.17 -4.91 5.14
CA LEU A 73 13.83 -5.19 3.86
C LEU A 73 15.35 -5.19 3.94
N LYS A 74 15.93 -4.39 4.83
CA LYS A 74 17.38 -4.30 5.04
C LYS A 74 18.03 -5.69 5.21
N HIS A 75 17.34 -6.60 5.87
CA HIS A 75 17.82 -7.96 6.13
C HIS A 75 17.28 -8.99 5.12
N ARG A 76 16.59 -8.55 4.07
CA ARG A 76 15.97 -9.40 3.05
C ARG A 76 16.33 -8.89 1.66
N LYS A 77 17.60 -8.99 1.32
CA LYS A 77 18.15 -8.39 0.10
C LYS A 77 17.49 -8.90 -1.18
N SER A 78 17.15 -10.19 -1.23
CA SER A 78 16.47 -10.77 -2.38
C SER A 78 15.08 -10.15 -2.57
N LEU A 79 14.32 -10.00 -1.49
CA LEU A 79 13.00 -9.35 -1.54
C LEU A 79 13.14 -7.86 -1.89
N MET A 80 14.12 -7.18 -1.32
CA MET A 80 14.39 -5.78 -1.66
C MET A 80 14.62 -5.60 -3.16
N GLY A 81 15.39 -6.49 -3.77
CA GLY A 81 15.63 -6.48 -5.23
C GLY A 81 14.32 -6.65 -6.01
N LYS A 82 13.44 -7.54 -5.55
CA LYS A 82 12.14 -7.73 -6.19
C LYS A 82 11.22 -6.53 -6.02
N CYS A 83 11.29 -5.85 -4.88
CA CYS A 83 10.58 -4.59 -4.67
C CYS A 83 11.05 -3.51 -5.65
N ALA A 84 12.37 -3.42 -5.86
CA ALA A 84 12.94 -2.49 -6.84
C ALA A 84 12.43 -2.78 -8.25
N GLU A 85 12.44 -4.03 -8.67
CA GLU A 85 11.92 -4.43 -9.98
C GLU A 85 10.42 -4.13 -10.11
N ALA A 86 9.63 -4.54 -9.12
CA ALA A 86 8.18 -4.37 -9.16
C ALA A 86 7.77 -2.90 -9.20
N SER A 87 8.49 -2.04 -8.51
CA SER A 87 8.21 -0.61 -8.45
C SER A 87 8.83 0.18 -9.60
N MET A 88 9.78 -0.43 -10.34
CA MET A 88 10.59 0.26 -11.35
C MET A 88 11.38 1.43 -10.74
N VAL A 89 11.76 1.30 -9.49
CA VAL A 89 12.62 2.25 -8.75
C VAL A 89 13.97 1.59 -8.53
N ASP A 90 15.03 2.29 -8.86
CA ASP A 90 16.39 1.79 -8.76
C ASP A 90 16.68 1.27 -7.34
N LEU A 91 17.42 0.17 -7.26
CA LEU A 91 17.78 -0.48 -5.98
C LEU A 91 18.45 0.49 -5.01
N LYS A 92 19.24 1.44 -5.50
CA LYS A 92 19.91 2.43 -4.65
C LYS A 92 18.93 3.24 -3.79
N HIS A 93 17.72 3.51 -4.34
CA HIS A 93 16.68 4.22 -3.59
C HIS A 93 16.09 3.33 -2.49
N TRP A 94 15.98 2.03 -2.75
CA TRP A 94 15.52 1.06 -1.74
C TRP A 94 16.55 0.84 -0.62
N GLN A 95 17.76 1.34 -0.79
CA GLN A 95 18.80 1.30 0.22
C GLN A 95 18.99 2.63 0.94
N SER A 96 18.17 3.64 0.60
CA SER A 96 18.25 4.98 1.16
C SER A 96 17.13 5.25 2.15
N TYR A 97 17.48 5.87 3.27
CA TYR A 97 16.52 6.24 4.31
C TYR A 97 16.09 7.70 4.22
N ASP A 98 16.17 8.28 3.03
CA ASP A 98 15.82 9.67 2.76
C ASP A 98 14.29 9.82 2.59
N GLU A 99 13.63 10.40 3.60
CA GLU A 99 12.18 10.59 3.59
C GLU A 99 11.72 11.55 2.49
N THR A 100 12.51 12.58 2.19
CA THR A 100 12.19 13.53 1.12
C THR A 100 12.14 12.82 -0.23
N MET A 101 13.12 11.99 -0.50
CA MET A 101 13.16 11.18 -1.72
C MET A 101 11.95 10.23 -1.80
N TRP A 102 11.63 9.55 -0.71
CA TRP A 102 10.49 8.63 -0.69
C TRP A 102 9.16 9.36 -0.84
N SER A 103 9.02 10.56 -0.28
CA SER A 103 7.86 11.40 -0.49
C SER A 103 7.64 11.69 -1.98
N ASP A 104 8.69 12.04 -2.68
CA ASP A 104 8.65 12.34 -4.12
C ASP A 104 8.32 11.09 -4.95
N ILE A 105 8.97 9.97 -4.63
CA ILE A 105 8.71 8.69 -5.32
C ILE A 105 7.26 8.26 -5.14
N LEU A 106 6.74 8.30 -3.91
CA LEU A 106 5.36 7.90 -3.62
C LEU A 106 4.34 8.75 -4.39
N GLU A 107 4.59 10.03 -4.51
CA GLU A 107 3.68 10.93 -5.24
C GLU A 107 3.67 10.65 -6.74
N LYS A 108 4.82 10.29 -7.30
CA LYS A 108 5.01 10.17 -8.75
C LYS A 108 4.97 8.75 -9.29
N ASN A 109 5.02 7.75 -8.43
CA ASN A 109 5.11 6.35 -8.84
C ASN A 109 4.08 5.50 -8.12
N ILE A 110 3.02 5.13 -8.83
CA ILE A 110 1.90 4.34 -8.28
C ILE A 110 2.38 2.96 -7.82
N ALA A 111 3.24 2.31 -8.59
CA ALA A 111 3.73 0.98 -8.25
C ALA A 111 4.54 0.97 -6.94
N ALA A 112 5.30 2.03 -6.67
CA ALA A 112 6.02 2.16 -5.40
C ALA A 112 5.06 2.18 -4.20
N GLY A 113 3.93 2.85 -4.34
CA GLY A 113 2.87 2.87 -3.33
C GLY A 113 2.29 1.47 -3.10
N ILE A 114 2.03 0.73 -4.19
CA ILE A 114 1.54 -0.65 -4.12
C ILE A 114 2.54 -1.53 -3.34
N VAL A 115 3.82 -1.44 -3.69
CA VAL A 115 4.86 -2.26 -3.04
C VAL A 115 4.94 -1.96 -1.55
N HIS A 116 5.00 -0.69 -1.17
CA HIS A 116 5.08 -0.32 0.25
C HIS A 116 3.84 -0.73 1.04
N CYS A 117 2.65 -0.56 0.46
CA CYS A 117 1.40 -1.02 1.07
C CYS A 117 1.45 -2.55 1.27
N ARG A 118 1.85 -3.28 0.23
CA ARG A 118 1.93 -4.75 0.29
C ARG A 118 2.93 -5.24 1.33
N ILE A 119 4.10 -4.63 1.41
CA ILE A 119 5.12 -4.98 2.41
C ILE A 119 4.62 -4.70 3.83
N LYS A 120 3.93 -3.58 4.03
CA LYS A 120 3.38 -3.26 5.35
C LYS A 120 2.46 -4.38 5.85
N TYR A 121 1.56 -4.87 5.00
CA TYR A 121 0.69 -5.99 5.34
C TYR A 121 1.44 -7.32 5.45
N TRP A 122 2.42 -7.54 4.58
CA TRP A 122 3.23 -8.77 4.59
C TRP A 122 3.97 -8.97 5.92
N ARG A 123 4.39 -7.88 6.55
CA ARG A 123 5.10 -7.90 7.83
C ARG A 123 4.23 -8.34 9.00
N VAL A 124 2.92 -8.35 8.84
CA VAL A 124 1.98 -8.78 9.88
C VAL A 124 1.97 -10.30 9.96
N PRO A 125 2.32 -10.91 11.10
CA PRO A 125 2.41 -12.37 11.22
C PRO A 125 1.04 -12.99 11.50
N LYS A 126 0.06 -12.70 10.66
CA LYS A 126 -1.32 -13.20 10.76
C LYS A 126 -1.79 -13.61 9.38
N SER A 127 -2.73 -14.55 9.33
CA SER A 127 -3.34 -14.97 8.08
C SER A 127 -4.04 -13.82 7.38
N MET A 128 -3.93 -13.78 6.06
CA MET A 128 -4.62 -12.79 5.24
C MET A 128 -6.14 -12.98 5.36
N PRO A 129 -6.90 -11.91 5.68
CA PRO A 129 -8.36 -12.02 5.80
C PRO A 129 -9.00 -12.27 4.43
N ASN A 130 -10.10 -13.04 4.43
CA ASN A 130 -10.81 -13.41 3.21
C ASN A 130 -12.25 -12.92 3.18
N THR A 131 -12.66 -12.07 4.12
CA THR A 131 -13.99 -11.44 4.14
C THR A 131 -13.84 -9.93 4.22
N LEU A 132 -14.87 -9.21 3.79
CA LEU A 132 -14.87 -7.74 3.87
C LEU A 132 -14.72 -7.26 5.32
N GLU A 133 -15.47 -7.86 6.23
CA GLU A 133 -15.39 -7.51 7.66
C GLU A 133 -14.00 -7.81 8.23
N GLY A 134 -13.41 -8.93 7.85
CA GLY A 134 -12.06 -9.31 8.25
C GLY A 134 -11.00 -8.34 7.72
N ARG A 135 -11.15 -7.90 6.45
CA ARG A 135 -10.24 -6.92 5.86
C ARG A 135 -10.37 -5.56 6.53
N ALA A 136 -11.58 -5.15 6.88
CA ALA A 136 -11.80 -3.88 7.59
C ALA A 136 -11.10 -3.89 8.96
N LYS A 137 -11.20 -4.98 9.71
CA LYS A 137 -10.50 -5.15 11.00
C LYS A 137 -8.99 -5.13 10.82
N TYR A 138 -8.49 -5.85 9.83
CA TYR A 138 -7.07 -5.96 9.53
C TYR A 138 -6.48 -4.58 9.16
N TRP A 139 -7.17 -3.84 8.28
CA TRP A 139 -6.78 -2.49 7.91
C TRP A 139 -6.77 -1.55 9.13
N LYS A 140 -7.82 -1.58 9.94
CA LYS A 140 -7.89 -0.70 11.11
C LYS A 140 -6.76 -0.97 12.10
N LYS A 141 -6.47 -2.23 12.36
CA LYS A 141 -5.47 -2.62 13.34
C LYS A 141 -4.03 -2.41 12.85
N TYR A 142 -3.75 -2.78 11.61
CA TYR A 142 -2.37 -2.88 11.12
C TYR A 142 -1.97 -1.79 10.15
N TYR A 143 -2.90 -1.09 9.54
CA TYR A 143 -2.62 -0.04 8.58
C TYR A 143 -2.99 1.34 9.13
N ASN A 144 -4.23 1.52 9.53
CA ASN A 144 -4.74 2.80 10.07
C ASN A 144 -4.27 3.05 11.50
N THR A 145 -4.21 2.02 12.34
CA THR A 145 -3.86 2.04 13.77
C THR A 145 -4.93 2.63 14.67
N ASP A 146 -4.80 2.44 15.98
CA ASP A 146 -5.77 2.91 16.98
C ASP A 146 -5.86 4.43 17.06
N GLN A 147 -4.78 5.12 16.72
CA GLN A 147 -4.72 6.57 16.75
C GLN A 147 -5.25 7.23 15.46
N GLY A 148 -5.45 6.44 14.41
CA GLY A 148 -6.02 6.92 13.16
C GLY A 148 -7.51 7.21 13.29
N LYS A 149 -8.04 8.10 12.45
CA LYS A 149 -9.44 8.54 12.49
C LYS A 149 -10.40 7.60 11.77
N GLY A 150 -9.87 6.66 10.98
CA GLY A 150 -10.71 5.73 10.23
C GLY A 150 -11.38 4.71 11.13
N THR A 151 -12.51 4.18 10.70
CA THR A 151 -13.27 3.13 11.40
C THR A 151 -13.50 1.95 10.49
N GLU A 152 -13.77 0.77 11.08
CA GLU A 152 -14.13 -0.42 10.32
C GLU A 152 -15.41 -0.19 9.51
N GLU A 153 -16.40 0.50 10.09
CA GLU A 153 -17.66 0.81 9.43
C GLU A 153 -17.42 1.67 8.19
N LYS A 154 -16.56 2.67 8.28
CA LYS A 154 -16.22 3.52 7.14
C LYS A 154 -15.57 2.72 6.03
N TYR A 155 -14.67 1.80 6.37
CA TYR A 155 -14.05 0.89 5.40
C TYR A 155 -15.11 0.08 4.66
N ILE A 156 -15.99 -0.58 5.42
CA ILE A 156 -17.05 -1.44 4.88
C ILE A 156 -18.00 -0.63 3.99
N ASP A 157 -18.47 0.51 4.48
CA ASP A 157 -19.42 1.35 3.73
C ASP A 157 -18.79 1.89 2.44
N THR A 158 -17.54 2.31 2.49
CA THR A 158 -16.82 2.81 1.31
C THR A 158 -16.69 1.72 0.24
N VAL A 159 -16.30 0.52 0.65
CA VAL A 159 -16.17 -0.60 -0.30
C VAL A 159 -17.50 -0.99 -0.91
N LYS A 160 -18.56 -1.08 -0.10
CA LYS A 160 -19.91 -1.42 -0.59
C LYS A 160 -20.44 -0.38 -1.56
N GLU A 161 -20.21 0.90 -1.29
CA GLU A 161 -20.64 1.99 -2.15
C GLU A 161 -19.91 1.97 -3.50
N TYR A 162 -18.64 1.59 -3.48
CA TYR A 162 -17.82 1.52 -4.68
C TYR A 162 -18.20 0.33 -5.58
N LEU A 163 -18.61 -0.76 -5.02
CA LEU A 163 -19.07 -1.92 -5.75
C LEU A 163 -20.54 -1.75 -6.15
#